data_46917037551a24c1a46c785c8a7e057f
#
_entry.id   46917037551a24c1a46c785c8a7e057f
#
_cell.length_a   1.000
_cell.length_b   1.000
_cell.length_c   1.000
_cell.angle_alpha   90.00
_cell.angle_beta   90.00
_cell.angle_gamma   90.00
#
_symmetry.space_group_name_H-M   'P 1'
#
loop_
_entity.id
_entity.type
_entity.pdbx_description
1 polymer ?
#
loop_
_entity_poly.entity_id
_entity_poly.type
_entity_poly.pdbx_seq_one_letter_code
_entity_poly.pdbx_strand_id
1 'polypeptide(L)'
;MTFTIPVTQLSAVIPRFLPTAAGLAVALSGTVPVMAQGSLFTAVPVEEANFILVSAPIGQGERSQLNIYEQRTNKRPCFAVSGGLPAAVDPLLSSFDFPGICNRYIDGNGYSLRVGGDDLGTRYRLTVVKTGSDIELLAAPTRNPSAPVYLVAQAGGVASGFVQLKLQPGWSLMRRAYGTKTLGHLYIYRDTAPAE
;
A
#
# COMPACT_ATOMS: atom_id res chain seq x y z
N MET A 1 64.54 33.50 -28.93
CA MET A 1 64.36 32.86 -30.28
C MET A 1 62.86 32.99 -30.63
N THR A 2 62.58 33.96 -31.47
CA THR A 2 61.20 34.36 -31.83
C THR A 2 60.95 33.83 -33.25
N PHE A 3 59.93 32.95 -33.33
CA PHE A 3 59.50 32.43 -34.65
C PHE A 3 58.23 33.16 -35.08
N THR A 4 58.32 33.89 -36.18
CA THR A 4 57.22 34.56 -36.86
C THR A 4 56.71 33.68 -37.99
N ILE A 5 55.41 33.38 -38.10
CA ILE A 5 54.78 32.63 -39.18
C ILE A 5 53.96 33.61 -40.04
N PRO A 6 54.04 33.52 -41.37
CA PRO A 6 53.38 34.48 -42.27
C PRO A 6 51.90 34.07 -42.52
N VAL A 7 51.05 35.08 -42.61
CA VAL A 7 49.65 34.98 -42.95
C VAL A 7 49.48 34.93 -44.47
N THR A 8 48.88 33.82 -44.94
CA THR A 8 48.52 33.69 -46.39
C THR A 8 47.02 34.03 -46.50
N GLN A 9 46.74 35.07 -47.26
CA GLN A 9 45.40 35.48 -47.66
C GLN A 9 44.82 34.50 -48.70
N LEU A 10 43.66 33.86 -48.42
CA LEU A 10 42.90 33.15 -49.44
C LEU A 10 41.64 33.96 -49.78
N SER A 11 41.54 34.28 -51.09
CA SER A 11 40.37 34.96 -51.68
C SER A 11 39.12 34.11 -51.64
N ALA A 12 38.02 34.68 -51.12
CA ALA A 12 36.73 34.03 -51.08
C ALA A 12 36.00 34.10 -52.41
N VAL A 13 35.66 32.97 -52.96
CA VAL A 13 34.72 32.85 -54.11
C VAL A 13 33.33 32.63 -53.51
N ILE A 14 32.37 33.55 -53.80
CA ILE A 14 31.00 33.45 -53.36
C ILE A 14 30.18 32.72 -54.44
N PRO A 15 29.58 31.56 -54.13
CA PRO A 15 28.59 30.96 -55.00
C PRO A 15 27.21 31.55 -54.69
N ARG A 16 26.50 32.00 -55.74
CA ARG A 16 25.11 32.39 -55.74
C ARG A 16 24.24 31.16 -55.53
N PHE A 17 23.53 31.04 -54.37
CA PHE A 17 22.49 30.04 -54.15
C PHE A 17 21.11 30.62 -54.43
N LEU A 18 20.31 29.88 -55.24
CA LEU A 18 18.90 30.08 -55.48
C LEU A 18 18.09 29.82 -54.20
N PRO A 19 16.96 30.48 -53.99
CA PRO A 19 16.09 30.16 -52.83
C PRO A 19 15.32 28.86 -53.06
N THR A 20 15.64 27.83 -52.32
CA THR A 20 14.79 26.65 -52.19
C THR A 20 13.67 26.93 -51.22
N ALA A 21 12.42 26.68 -51.64
CA ALA A 21 11.22 26.77 -50.81
C ALA A 21 11.32 25.82 -49.61
N ALA A 22 11.32 26.37 -48.40
CA ALA A 22 11.27 25.60 -47.17
C ALA A 22 9.81 25.10 -46.98
N GLY A 23 9.61 23.81 -47.20
CA GLY A 23 8.36 23.14 -46.83
C GLY A 23 8.25 23.05 -45.30
N LEU A 24 7.16 23.63 -44.76
CA LEU A 24 6.82 23.55 -43.32
C LEU A 24 6.34 22.14 -43.00
N ALA A 25 7.20 21.28 -42.46
CA ALA A 25 6.81 19.98 -41.93
C ALA A 25 6.17 20.20 -40.57
N VAL A 26 4.84 20.16 -40.50
CA VAL A 26 4.08 20.12 -39.26
C VAL A 26 4.26 18.72 -38.67
N ALA A 27 5.14 18.61 -37.68
CA ALA A 27 5.25 17.40 -36.86
C ALA A 27 4.00 17.29 -35.98
N LEU A 28 3.05 16.43 -36.36
CA LEU A 28 1.98 15.98 -35.47
C LEU A 28 2.61 15.14 -34.34
N SER A 29 2.87 15.78 -33.21
CA SER A 29 3.25 15.08 -31.99
C SER A 29 2.01 14.32 -31.46
N GLY A 30 1.84 13.09 -31.95
CA GLY A 30 0.85 12.17 -31.39
C GLY A 30 1.25 11.85 -29.95
N THR A 31 0.46 12.34 -28.97
CA THR A 31 0.56 11.88 -27.59
C THR A 31 0.10 10.43 -27.55
N VAL A 32 1.05 9.50 -27.49
CA VAL A 32 0.75 8.08 -27.21
C VAL A 32 0.18 8.04 -25.79
N PRO A 33 -1.04 7.50 -25.57
CA PRO A 33 -1.55 7.34 -24.22
C PRO A 33 -0.60 6.39 -23.47
N VAL A 34 0.02 6.91 -22.42
CA VAL A 34 0.75 6.05 -21.46
C VAL A 34 -0.29 5.17 -20.79
N MET A 35 -0.40 3.93 -21.24
CA MET A 35 -1.19 2.92 -20.55
C MET A 35 -0.59 2.76 -19.16
N ALA A 36 -1.34 3.14 -18.12
CA ALA A 36 -0.97 2.84 -16.75
C ALA A 36 -0.75 1.33 -16.66
N GLN A 37 0.48 0.92 -16.37
CA GLN A 37 0.78 -0.50 -16.15
C GLN A 37 -0.04 -0.93 -14.94
N GLY A 38 -1.07 -1.74 -15.18
CA GLY A 38 -1.88 -2.32 -14.12
C GLY A 38 -0.98 -3.06 -13.13
N SER A 39 -1.34 -3.03 -11.84
CA SER A 39 -0.61 -3.75 -10.81
C SER A 39 -0.42 -5.20 -11.22
N LEU A 40 0.82 -5.70 -11.09
CA LEU A 40 1.19 -7.11 -11.36
C LEU A 40 0.32 -8.10 -10.56
N PHE A 41 -0.19 -7.65 -9.41
CA PHE A 41 -1.03 -8.44 -8.52
C PHE A 41 -2.48 -7.96 -8.60
N THR A 42 -3.39 -8.92 -8.47
CA THR A 42 -4.83 -8.69 -8.31
C THR A 42 -5.24 -8.87 -6.85
N ALA A 43 -6.43 -8.40 -6.52
CA ALA A 43 -7.08 -8.61 -5.23
C ALA A 43 -8.27 -9.55 -5.44
N VAL A 44 -8.36 -10.59 -4.63
CA VAL A 44 -9.49 -11.54 -4.64
C VAL A 44 -10.17 -11.53 -3.28
N PRO A 45 -11.51 -11.63 -3.22
CA PRO A 45 -12.26 -11.63 -1.97
C PRO A 45 -11.82 -12.76 -1.04
N VAL A 46 -11.96 -12.52 0.27
CA VAL A 46 -11.83 -13.53 1.32
C VAL A 46 -13.13 -13.65 2.10
N GLU A 47 -13.32 -14.77 2.79
CA GLU A 47 -14.41 -14.89 3.79
C GLU A 47 -14.01 -14.13 5.05
N GLU A 48 -14.46 -12.88 5.18
CA GLU A 48 -14.04 -11.98 6.26
C GLU A 48 -14.37 -12.50 7.66
N ALA A 49 -15.42 -13.33 7.79
CA ALA A 49 -15.80 -13.94 9.07
C ALA A 49 -14.69 -14.84 9.65
N ASN A 50 -13.75 -15.30 8.81
CA ASN A 50 -12.60 -16.07 9.24
C ASN A 50 -11.43 -15.22 9.73
N PHE A 51 -11.54 -13.90 9.70
CA PHE A 51 -10.44 -12.99 10.04
C PHE A 51 -10.79 -12.08 11.21
N ILE A 52 -9.76 -11.67 11.93
CA ILE A 52 -9.86 -10.63 12.94
C ILE A 52 -8.65 -9.69 12.84
N LEU A 53 -8.93 -8.39 12.85
CA LEU A 53 -7.89 -7.36 12.98
C LEU A 53 -7.72 -7.04 14.46
N VAL A 54 -6.49 -6.95 14.91
CA VAL A 54 -6.17 -6.80 16.32
C VAL A 54 -5.09 -5.74 16.52
N SER A 55 -5.35 -4.81 17.42
CA SER A 55 -4.33 -3.98 18.04
C SER A 55 -3.55 -4.84 19.04
N ALA A 56 -2.35 -5.28 18.67
CA ALA A 56 -1.48 -6.09 19.51
C ALA A 56 -0.46 -5.21 20.22
N PRO A 57 -0.34 -5.27 21.57
CA PRO A 57 0.61 -4.46 22.31
C PRO A 57 2.05 -4.86 21.98
N ILE A 58 2.96 -3.87 21.95
CA ILE A 58 4.40 -4.06 21.78
C ILE A 58 5.11 -3.59 23.05
N GLY A 59 6.10 -4.37 23.49
CA GLY A 59 6.87 -4.06 24.69
C GLY A 59 5.96 -4.07 25.92
N GLN A 60 5.95 -2.99 26.68
CA GLN A 60 5.12 -2.84 27.88
C GLN A 60 3.70 -2.29 27.60
N GLY A 61 3.33 -2.20 26.30
CA GLY A 61 1.98 -1.78 25.90
C GLY A 61 1.83 -0.30 25.55
N GLU A 62 2.92 0.48 25.56
CA GLU A 62 2.88 1.89 25.14
C GLU A 62 2.58 2.03 23.65
N ARG A 63 3.03 1.08 22.86
CA ARG A 63 2.80 1.00 21.41
C ARG A 63 1.99 -0.23 21.05
N SER A 64 1.37 -0.18 19.90
CA SER A 64 0.65 -1.32 19.33
C SER A 64 0.99 -1.49 17.85
N GLN A 65 0.87 -2.71 17.37
CA GLN A 65 0.94 -3.04 15.95
C GLN A 65 -0.35 -3.71 15.49
N LEU A 66 -0.61 -3.68 14.19
CA LEU A 66 -1.67 -4.47 13.60
C LEU A 66 -1.22 -5.93 13.52
N ASN A 67 -2.00 -6.82 14.11
CA ASN A 67 -1.98 -8.24 13.80
C ASN A 67 -3.29 -8.61 13.12
N ILE A 68 -3.24 -9.46 12.11
CA ILE A 68 -4.42 -10.06 11.50
C ILE A 68 -4.32 -11.56 11.71
N TYR A 69 -5.34 -12.17 12.30
CA TYR A 69 -5.44 -13.62 12.48
C TYR A 69 -6.49 -14.19 11.56
N GLU A 70 -6.21 -15.37 10.99
CA GLU A 70 -7.12 -16.11 10.12
C GLU A 70 -7.40 -17.50 10.69
N GLN A 71 -8.67 -17.83 10.82
CA GLN A 71 -9.16 -19.17 11.11
C GLN A 71 -9.27 -19.96 9.80
N ARG A 72 -8.34 -20.87 9.53
CA ARG A 72 -8.32 -21.64 8.27
C ARG A 72 -9.15 -22.91 8.32
N THR A 73 -9.26 -23.51 9.49
CA THR A 73 -10.03 -24.75 9.70
C THR A 73 -10.70 -24.71 11.06
N ASN A 74 -11.72 -25.50 11.26
CA ASN A 74 -12.46 -25.61 12.53
C ASN A 74 -11.82 -26.61 13.52
N LYS A 75 -10.57 -27.04 13.32
CA LYS A 75 -9.93 -28.03 14.19
C LYS A 75 -9.69 -27.49 15.61
N ARG A 76 -9.29 -26.23 15.72
CA ARG A 76 -9.08 -25.50 16.97
C ARG A 76 -9.35 -24.02 16.75
N PRO A 77 -9.90 -23.31 17.75
CA PRO A 77 -10.07 -21.87 17.64
C PRO A 77 -8.71 -21.16 17.64
N CYS A 78 -8.53 -20.19 16.72
CA CYS A 78 -7.32 -19.40 16.59
C CYS A 78 -7.32 -18.16 17.50
N PHE A 79 -8.51 -17.69 17.84
CA PHE A 79 -8.73 -16.54 18.70
C PHE A 79 -10.10 -16.66 19.40
N ALA A 80 -10.24 -15.97 20.53
CA ALA A 80 -11.51 -15.74 21.18
C ALA A 80 -11.73 -14.24 21.35
N VAL A 81 -12.99 -13.81 21.23
CA VAL A 81 -13.40 -12.41 21.42
C VAL A 81 -14.35 -12.33 22.57
N SER A 82 -14.14 -11.36 23.46
CA SER A 82 -14.98 -11.16 24.64
C SER A 82 -15.21 -9.68 24.92
N GLY A 83 -16.26 -9.40 25.70
CA GLY A 83 -16.66 -8.04 26.05
C GLY A 83 -17.51 -7.35 24.99
N GLY A 84 -17.69 -6.05 25.16
CA GLY A 84 -18.45 -5.18 24.25
C GLY A 84 -17.55 -4.41 23.29
N LEU A 85 -17.69 -3.08 23.28
CA LEU A 85 -16.81 -2.17 22.54
C LEU A 85 -16.07 -1.29 23.57
N PRO A 86 -14.73 -1.31 23.54
CA PRO A 86 -13.82 -2.14 22.73
C PRO A 86 -13.81 -3.61 23.17
N ALA A 87 -13.74 -4.55 22.20
CA ALA A 87 -13.74 -5.97 22.49
C ALA A 87 -12.31 -6.48 22.72
N ALA A 88 -12.13 -7.29 23.77
CA ALA A 88 -10.85 -7.95 24.05
C ALA A 88 -10.69 -9.20 23.17
N VAL A 89 -9.46 -9.46 22.76
CA VAL A 89 -9.08 -10.63 21.96
C VAL A 89 -8.07 -11.47 22.73
N ASP A 90 -8.32 -12.78 22.79
CA ASP A 90 -7.34 -13.76 23.26
C ASP A 90 -6.77 -14.49 22.03
N PRO A 91 -5.47 -14.31 21.68
CA PRO A 91 -4.83 -14.98 20.55
C PRO A 91 -4.47 -16.42 20.92
N LEU A 92 -5.43 -17.35 20.90
CA LEU A 92 -5.29 -18.74 21.30
C LEU A 92 -4.25 -19.51 20.45
N LEU A 93 -4.00 -19.06 19.21
CA LEU A 93 -2.99 -19.64 18.31
C LEU A 93 -1.55 -19.65 18.89
N SER A 94 -1.30 -18.88 19.96
CA SER A 94 -0.01 -18.89 20.65
C SER A 94 0.16 -20.09 21.61
N SER A 95 -0.92 -20.79 21.93
CA SER A 95 -0.94 -21.90 22.91
C SER A 95 -0.78 -23.29 22.29
N PHE A 96 -0.65 -23.39 20.95
CA PHE A 96 -0.48 -24.66 20.23
C PHE A 96 0.27 -24.47 18.91
N ASP A 97 0.74 -25.59 18.31
CA ASP A 97 1.29 -25.57 16.96
C ASP A 97 0.14 -25.36 15.94
N PHE A 98 0.13 -24.19 15.26
CA PHE A 98 -0.97 -23.72 14.45
C PHE A 98 -0.81 -23.84 12.91
N PRO A 99 0.32 -24.27 12.30
CA PRO A 99 0.43 -24.38 10.85
C PRO A 99 -0.72 -25.19 10.23
N GLY A 100 -1.33 -24.62 9.19
CA GLY A 100 -2.47 -25.21 8.51
C GLY A 100 -3.83 -25.07 9.22
N ILE A 101 -3.86 -24.63 10.50
CA ILE A 101 -5.09 -24.36 11.27
C ILE A 101 -5.38 -22.87 11.30
N CYS A 102 -4.36 -22.07 11.60
CA CYS A 102 -4.42 -20.61 11.66
C CYS A 102 -3.36 -19.99 10.74
N ASN A 103 -3.59 -18.74 10.33
CA ASN A 103 -2.54 -17.87 9.83
C ASN A 103 -2.43 -16.63 10.71
N ARG A 104 -1.24 -16.03 10.72
CA ARG A 104 -0.95 -14.79 11.39
C ARG A 104 -0.18 -13.87 10.45
N TYR A 105 -0.66 -12.64 10.30
CA TYR A 105 -0.06 -11.57 9.50
C TYR A 105 0.29 -10.43 10.45
N ILE A 106 1.57 -10.05 10.54
CA ILE A 106 2.06 -9.15 11.60
C ILE A 106 2.85 -7.95 11.10
N ASP A 107 3.15 -7.88 9.81
CA ASP A 107 3.98 -6.83 9.22
C ASP A 107 3.64 -6.59 7.73
N GLY A 108 4.39 -5.69 7.11
CA GLY A 108 4.22 -5.35 5.69
C GLY A 108 4.49 -6.49 4.70
N ASN A 109 5.08 -7.62 5.12
CA ASN A 109 5.16 -8.82 4.30
C ASN A 109 3.83 -9.57 4.29
N GLY A 110 3.09 -9.50 5.39
CA GLY A 110 1.79 -10.15 5.55
C GLY A 110 0.61 -9.36 5.01
N TYR A 111 0.67 -8.03 5.05
CA TYR A 111 -0.43 -7.17 4.59
C TYR A 111 0.05 -5.82 4.05
N SER A 112 -0.76 -5.21 3.21
CA SER A 112 -0.58 -3.82 2.74
C SER A 112 -1.91 -3.15 2.40
N LEU A 113 -1.85 -1.83 2.16
CA LEU A 113 -2.99 -1.04 1.68
C LEU A 113 -3.13 -1.20 0.16
N ARG A 114 -4.37 -1.35 -0.31
CA ARG A 114 -4.72 -1.28 -1.72
C ARG A 114 -5.98 -0.45 -1.92
N VAL A 115 -5.90 0.55 -2.77
CA VAL A 115 -7.05 1.42 -3.09
C VAL A 115 -7.25 1.39 -4.60
N GLY A 116 -8.44 1.03 -5.04
CA GLY A 116 -8.74 0.77 -6.43
C GLY A 116 -7.83 -0.29 -7.03
N GLY A 117 -7.25 -0.01 -8.17
CA GLY A 117 -6.26 -0.86 -8.82
C GLY A 117 -4.85 -0.80 -8.22
N ASP A 118 -4.56 0.17 -7.33
CA ASP A 118 -3.21 0.53 -6.87
C ASP A 118 -2.79 -0.19 -5.59
N ASP A 119 -1.70 -0.97 -5.66
CA ASP A 119 -1.01 -1.48 -4.47
C ASP A 119 -0.19 -0.34 -3.84
N LEU A 120 -0.57 0.07 -2.65
CA LEU A 120 0.01 1.20 -1.93
C LEU A 120 1.03 0.79 -0.86
N GLY A 121 1.46 -0.46 -0.80
CA GLY A 121 2.32 -0.99 0.24
C GLY A 121 3.66 -0.26 0.42
N THR A 122 4.18 0.38 -0.64
CA THR A 122 5.41 1.19 -0.57
C THR A 122 5.16 2.68 -0.31
N ARG A 123 3.91 3.13 -0.45
CA ARG A 123 3.51 4.54 -0.32
C ARG A 123 2.80 4.83 1.00
N TYR A 124 2.20 3.82 1.63
CA TYR A 124 1.46 3.93 2.88
C TYR A 124 1.90 2.87 3.88
N ARG A 125 1.86 3.24 5.15
CA ARG A 125 2.05 2.33 6.29
C ARG A 125 0.76 2.24 7.09
N LEU A 126 0.40 1.02 7.46
CA LEU A 126 -0.69 0.77 8.39
C LEU A 126 -0.12 0.86 9.83
N THR A 127 -0.66 1.80 10.60
CA THR A 127 -0.16 2.10 11.95
C THR A 127 -1.33 2.13 12.93
N VAL A 128 -1.19 1.41 14.03
CA VAL A 128 -2.14 1.50 15.15
C VAL A 128 -1.76 2.69 16.02
N VAL A 129 -2.71 3.57 16.24
CA VAL A 129 -2.58 4.78 17.09
C VAL A 129 -3.58 4.70 18.23
N LYS A 130 -3.12 4.94 19.46
CA LYS A 130 -3.98 5.13 20.62
C LYS A 130 -4.22 6.63 20.78
N THR A 131 -5.48 7.04 20.65
CA THR A 131 -5.93 8.40 20.94
C THR A 131 -6.43 8.46 22.40
N GLY A 132 -6.84 9.65 22.86
CA GLY A 132 -7.45 9.78 24.19
C GLY A 132 -8.81 9.06 24.33
N SER A 133 -9.46 8.73 23.22
CA SER A 133 -10.82 8.18 23.18
C SER A 133 -10.97 6.85 22.44
N ASP A 134 -10.00 6.46 21.58
CA ASP A 134 -10.12 5.24 20.77
C ASP A 134 -8.74 4.63 20.45
N ILE A 135 -8.77 3.44 19.86
CA ILE A 135 -7.62 2.79 19.23
C ILE A 135 -7.94 2.70 17.73
N GLU A 136 -7.15 3.37 16.93
CA GLU A 136 -7.39 3.55 15.50
C GLU A 136 -6.32 2.87 14.65
N LEU A 137 -6.71 2.29 13.53
CA LEU A 137 -5.80 1.85 12.47
C LEU A 137 -5.79 2.91 11.38
N LEU A 138 -4.66 3.55 11.20
CA LEU A 138 -4.45 4.58 10.20
C LEU A 138 -3.58 4.05 9.06
N ALA A 139 -3.96 4.39 7.83
CA ALA A 139 -3.06 4.31 6.69
C ALA A 139 -2.40 5.69 6.53
N ALA A 140 -1.13 5.77 6.89
CA ALA A 140 -0.35 7.00 6.86
C ALA A 140 0.66 6.98 5.69
N PRO A 141 0.80 8.09 4.93
CA PRO A 141 1.75 8.18 3.84
C PRO A 141 3.20 8.10 4.36
N THR A 142 4.08 7.43 3.60
CA THR A 142 5.48 7.24 3.99
C THR A 142 6.44 8.23 3.35
N ARG A 143 6.07 8.81 2.21
CA ARG A 143 6.96 9.67 1.40
C ARG A 143 6.41 11.07 1.14
N ASN A 144 5.10 11.21 1.02
CA ASN A 144 4.45 12.49 0.76
C ASN A 144 3.60 12.90 1.97
N PRO A 145 4.11 13.79 2.83
CA PRO A 145 3.38 14.21 4.04
C PRO A 145 2.08 14.97 3.74
N SER A 146 1.92 15.49 2.51
CA SER A 146 0.67 16.15 2.08
C SER A 146 -0.38 15.17 1.55
N ALA A 147 -0.06 13.88 1.42
CA ALA A 147 -1.05 12.89 1.04
C ALA A 147 -1.98 12.60 2.23
N PRO A 148 -3.27 12.29 1.97
CA PRO A 148 -4.24 12.08 3.03
C PRO A 148 -3.91 10.89 3.92
N VAL A 149 -4.23 10.99 5.21
CA VAL A 149 -4.23 9.88 6.15
C VAL A 149 -5.63 9.29 6.19
N TYR A 150 -5.76 7.98 6.03
CA TYR A 150 -7.06 7.32 6.04
C TYR A 150 -7.29 6.59 7.36
N LEU A 151 -8.45 6.82 7.98
CA LEU A 151 -8.95 5.96 9.04
C LEU A 151 -9.48 4.67 8.42
N VAL A 152 -8.87 3.54 8.77
CA VAL A 152 -9.13 2.24 8.17
C VAL A 152 -9.98 1.36 9.07
N ALA A 153 -9.67 1.36 10.37
CA ALA A 153 -10.40 0.58 11.37
C ALA A 153 -10.31 1.25 12.74
N GLN A 154 -11.21 0.91 13.64
CA GLN A 154 -11.21 1.41 15.03
C GLN A 154 -11.73 0.37 16.00
N ALA A 155 -11.41 0.53 17.28
CA ALA A 155 -11.85 -0.37 18.35
C ALA A 155 -13.22 0.03 18.94
N GLY A 156 -13.60 1.29 18.83
CA GLY A 156 -14.80 1.85 19.49
C GLY A 156 -14.57 2.13 20.95
N GLY A 157 -13.35 2.50 21.33
CA GLY A 157 -12.95 2.88 22.67
C GLY A 157 -11.50 2.52 23.00
N VAL A 158 -11.07 2.81 24.24
CA VAL A 158 -9.71 2.56 24.74
C VAL A 158 -9.71 1.36 25.66
N ALA A 159 -8.79 0.42 25.41
CA ALA A 159 -8.52 -0.71 26.28
C ALA A 159 -7.04 -1.09 26.27
N SER A 160 -6.64 -1.91 27.24
CA SER A 160 -5.30 -2.51 27.29
C SER A 160 -5.30 -3.92 26.68
N GLY A 161 -4.11 -4.45 26.37
CA GLY A 161 -3.95 -5.79 25.82
C GLY A 161 -4.27 -5.88 24.32
N PHE A 162 -4.70 -7.05 23.89
CA PHE A 162 -5.12 -7.30 22.52
C PHE A 162 -6.57 -6.86 22.33
N VAL A 163 -6.81 -5.94 21.40
CA VAL A 163 -8.12 -5.31 21.19
C VAL A 163 -8.53 -5.47 19.73
N GLN A 164 -9.77 -5.88 19.51
CA GLN A 164 -10.34 -6.00 18.17
C GLN A 164 -10.45 -4.63 17.50
N LEU A 165 -10.04 -4.57 16.24
CA LEU A 165 -10.26 -3.44 15.35
C LEU A 165 -11.32 -3.82 14.31
N LYS A 166 -12.34 -2.97 14.14
CA LYS A 166 -13.38 -3.15 13.13
C LYS A 166 -13.14 -2.22 11.96
N LEU A 167 -13.13 -2.78 10.75
CA LEU A 167 -12.97 -2.00 9.52
C LEU A 167 -14.06 -0.94 9.41
N GLN A 168 -13.69 0.25 8.98
CA GLN A 168 -14.61 1.33 8.67
C GLN A 168 -15.41 1.02 7.40
N PRO A 169 -16.60 1.59 7.23
CA PRO A 169 -17.41 1.39 6.03
C PRO A 169 -16.64 1.64 4.74
N GLY A 170 -16.77 0.69 3.79
CA GLY A 170 -16.09 0.71 2.51
C GLY A 170 -14.68 0.12 2.51
N TRP A 171 -14.12 -0.23 3.67
CA TRP A 171 -12.92 -1.05 3.76
C TRP A 171 -13.25 -2.53 3.90
N SER A 172 -12.44 -3.39 3.30
CA SER A 172 -12.59 -4.84 3.30
C SER A 172 -11.23 -5.53 3.32
N LEU A 173 -11.22 -6.83 3.54
CA LEU A 173 -10.04 -7.67 3.35
C LEU A 173 -10.11 -8.36 2.00
N MET A 174 -8.98 -8.36 1.30
CA MET A 174 -8.78 -9.10 0.06
C MET A 174 -7.48 -9.89 0.14
N ARG A 175 -7.37 -10.95 -0.64
CA ARG A 175 -6.11 -11.68 -0.77
C ARG A 175 -5.39 -11.28 -2.04
N ARG A 176 -4.07 -11.08 -1.93
CA ARG A 176 -3.23 -10.86 -3.12
C ARG A 176 -3.21 -12.12 -3.98
N ALA A 177 -3.33 -11.94 -5.29
CA ALA A 177 -3.18 -13.02 -6.25
C ALA A 177 -2.26 -12.63 -7.41
N TYR A 178 -1.61 -13.61 -8.00
CA TYR A 178 -0.82 -13.50 -9.21
C TYR A 178 -1.37 -14.50 -10.24
N GLY A 179 -1.97 -14.01 -11.31
CA GLY A 179 -2.77 -14.83 -12.20
C GLY A 179 -3.89 -15.53 -11.42
N THR A 180 -3.96 -16.85 -11.49
CA THR A 180 -4.94 -17.68 -10.77
C THR A 180 -4.48 -18.13 -9.38
N LYS A 181 -3.22 -17.82 -8.99
CA LYS A 181 -2.64 -18.27 -7.73
C LYS A 181 -2.83 -17.21 -6.63
N THR A 182 -3.53 -17.59 -5.56
CA THR A 182 -3.59 -16.79 -4.34
C THR A 182 -2.28 -16.87 -3.55
N LEU A 183 -1.87 -15.75 -2.97
CA LEU A 183 -0.62 -15.60 -2.22
C LEU A 183 -0.91 -15.45 -0.71
N GLY A 184 0.13 -15.62 0.10
CA GLY A 184 0.05 -15.48 1.56
C GLY A 184 0.04 -14.02 2.05
N HIS A 185 -0.46 -13.08 1.26
CA HIS A 185 -0.49 -11.64 1.58
C HIS A 185 -1.92 -11.11 1.52
N LEU A 186 -2.31 -10.30 2.49
CA LEU A 186 -3.62 -9.64 2.55
C LEU A 186 -3.52 -8.19 2.10
N TYR A 187 -4.57 -7.74 1.42
CA TYR A 187 -4.83 -6.32 1.24
C TYR A 187 -5.90 -5.84 2.21
N ILE A 188 -5.64 -4.75 2.89
CA ILE A 188 -6.70 -3.89 3.40
C ILE A 188 -7.12 -3.05 2.21
N TYR A 189 -8.33 -3.29 1.74
CA TYR A 189 -8.79 -2.91 0.40
C TYR A 189 -9.96 -1.93 0.45
N ARG A 190 -9.97 -1.02 -0.50
CA ARG A 190 -11.12 -0.15 -0.81
C ARG A 190 -11.17 0.10 -2.32
N ASP A 191 -12.39 0.14 -2.89
CA ASP A 191 -12.56 0.35 -4.35
C ASP A 191 -12.11 1.74 -4.80
N THR A 192 -12.39 2.77 -4.01
CA THR A 192 -12.04 4.16 -4.30
C THR A 192 -11.45 4.82 -3.07
N ALA A 193 -10.60 5.82 -3.24
CA ALA A 193 -10.11 6.61 -2.11
C ALA A 193 -11.31 7.21 -1.34
N PRO A 194 -11.24 7.28 0.01
CA PRO A 194 -12.21 8.06 0.78
C PRO A 194 -12.28 9.48 0.26
N ALA A 195 -13.49 10.07 0.22
CA ALA A 195 -13.63 11.50 -0.01
C ALA A 195 -12.92 12.28 1.12
N GLU A 196 -12.25 13.36 0.75
CA GLU A 196 -11.64 14.30 1.69
C GLU A 196 -12.69 15.06 2.49
#